data_02d059ac32b0083972ecc21bb17e1537
#
_entry.id   02d059ac32b0083972ecc21bb17e1537
#
_cell.length_a   1.000
_cell.length_b   1.000
_cell.length_c   1.000
_cell.angle_alpha   90.00
_cell.angle_beta   90.00
_cell.angle_gamma   90.00
#
_symmetry.space_group_name_H-M   'P 1'
#
loop_
_entity.id
_entity.type
_entity.pdbx_description
1 polymer ?
#
loop_
_entity_poly.entity_id
_entity_poly.type
_entity_poly.pdbx_seq_one_letter_code
_entity_poly.pdbx_strand_id
1 'polypeptide(L)'
;MYRNIKDRFYDQFLAAKKKGKKFNFISDKLAHYKKGFKKYFYNVATLTHGVPIACKKYKLKHNNNCIERDHQYSRKLENSVRGHKSFQGATALFNLGDVYYNFIDKQKLMHEKTWRTPAQRASININLGERYQLLNLIKIASADN
;
A
#
# COMPACT_ATOMS: atom_id res chain seq x y z
N MET A 1 -8.32 14.43 3.84
CA MET A 1 -7.50 13.48 3.05
C MET A 1 -6.68 14.20 1.97
N TYR A 2 -7.25 14.70 0.87
CA TYR A 2 -6.48 15.32 -0.24
C TYR A 2 -5.60 16.51 0.16
N ARG A 3 -5.98 17.32 1.13
CA ARG A 3 -5.16 18.43 1.64
C ARG A 3 -3.84 17.89 2.22
N ASN A 4 -3.89 16.88 3.07
CA ASN A 4 -2.69 16.29 3.68
C ASN A 4 -1.76 15.63 2.64
N ILE A 5 -2.34 15.01 1.60
CA ILE A 5 -1.56 14.46 0.49
C ILE A 5 -0.88 15.59 -0.30
N LYS A 6 -1.60 16.70 -0.55
CA LYS A 6 -1.00 17.87 -1.17
C LYS A 6 0.19 18.39 -0.36
N ASP A 7 0.00 18.61 0.92
CA ASP A 7 1.02 19.21 1.79
C ASP A 7 2.30 18.34 1.87
N ARG A 8 2.17 17.01 1.69
CA ARG A 8 3.31 16.09 1.76
C ARG A 8 3.98 15.80 0.41
N PHE A 9 3.23 15.75 -0.67
CA PHE A 9 3.70 15.16 -1.94
C PHE A 9 3.57 16.08 -3.15
N TYR A 10 3.01 17.28 -3.00
CA TYR A 10 2.74 18.17 -4.14
C TYR A 10 4.01 18.51 -4.92
N ASP A 11 5.12 18.79 -4.23
CA ASP A 11 6.38 19.13 -4.87
C ASP A 11 6.96 17.95 -5.65
N GLN A 12 6.80 16.73 -5.14
CA GLN A 12 7.19 15.49 -5.85
C GLN A 12 6.36 15.29 -7.12
N PHE A 13 5.06 15.56 -7.07
CA PHE A 13 4.19 15.49 -8.25
C PHE A 13 4.54 16.57 -9.27
N LEU A 14 4.88 17.77 -8.81
CA LEU A 14 5.32 18.87 -9.66
C LEU A 14 6.66 18.55 -10.33
N ALA A 15 7.62 18.02 -9.59
CA ALA A 15 8.92 17.61 -10.11
C ALA A 15 8.76 16.47 -11.15
N ALA A 16 7.90 15.50 -10.90
CA ALA A 16 7.61 14.44 -11.85
C ALA A 16 6.95 14.97 -13.13
N LYS A 17 6.03 15.93 -13.01
CA LYS A 17 5.40 16.59 -14.16
C LYS A 17 6.43 17.33 -15.02
N LYS A 18 7.37 18.05 -14.41
CA LYS A 18 8.47 18.72 -15.14
C LYS A 18 9.32 17.73 -15.93
N LYS A 19 9.43 16.48 -15.48
CA LYS A 19 10.09 15.36 -16.18
C LYS A 19 9.17 14.62 -17.17
N GLY A 20 8.01 15.16 -17.52
CA GLY A 20 7.04 14.53 -18.42
C GLY A 20 6.24 13.36 -17.82
N LYS A 21 6.40 13.07 -16.53
CA LYS A 21 5.67 12.00 -15.84
C LYS A 21 4.47 12.59 -15.10
N LYS A 22 3.29 11.95 -15.20
CA LYS A 22 2.11 12.32 -14.41
C LYS A 22 1.67 11.14 -13.56
N PHE A 23 1.43 11.39 -12.29
CA PHE A 23 0.79 10.42 -11.42
C PHE A 23 -0.68 10.28 -11.78
N ASN A 24 -1.20 9.06 -11.73
CA ASN A 24 -2.61 8.78 -11.94
C ASN A 24 -3.26 8.34 -10.62
N PHE A 25 -4.21 9.13 -10.16
CA PHE A 25 -5.08 8.77 -9.05
C PHE A 25 -6.23 7.92 -9.57
N ILE A 26 -6.50 6.84 -8.88
CA ILE A 26 -7.62 5.94 -9.19
C ILE A 26 -8.60 6.02 -8.03
N SER A 27 -9.86 6.28 -8.33
CA SER A 27 -10.92 6.33 -7.32
C SER A 27 -12.22 5.70 -7.81
N ASP A 28 -13.06 5.30 -6.87
CA ASP A 28 -14.42 4.87 -7.11
C ASP A 28 -15.33 6.04 -7.56
N LYS A 29 -16.64 5.79 -7.61
CA LYS A 29 -17.63 6.79 -8.05
C LYS A 29 -17.96 7.88 -7.02
N LEU A 30 -17.30 7.92 -5.86
CA LEU A 30 -17.62 8.89 -4.82
C LEU A 30 -17.31 10.33 -5.30
N ALA A 31 -18.36 11.15 -5.45
CA ALA A 31 -18.27 12.48 -6.07
C ALA A 31 -17.31 13.44 -5.33
N HIS A 32 -17.15 13.26 -4.02
CA HIS A 32 -16.22 14.06 -3.21
C HIS A 32 -14.76 13.89 -3.64
N TYR A 33 -14.35 12.70 -4.09
CA TYR A 33 -12.99 12.49 -4.59
C TYR A 33 -12.71 13.31 -5.85
N LYS A 34 -13.65 13.38 -6.77
CA LYS A 34 -13.50 14.18 -7.98
C LYS A 34 -13.38 15.67 -7.66
N LYS A 35 -14.21 16.18 -6.73
CA LYS A 35 -14.15 17.58 -6.27
C LYS A 35 -12.81 17.89 -5.59
N GLY A 36 -12.38 17.05 -4.66
CA GLY A 36 -11.12 17.21 -3.95
C GLY A 36 -9.91 17.14 -4.88
N PHE A 37 -9.90 16.21 -5.83
CA PHE A 37 -8.85 16.12 -6.83
C PHE A 37 -8.74 17.38 -7.67
N LYS A 38 -9.86 17.88 -8.22
CA LYS A 38 -9.88 19.12 -9.00
C LYS A 38 -9.35 20.32 -8.23
N LYS A 39 -9.63 20.40 -6.93
CA LYS A 39 -9.17 21.50 -6.09
C LYS A 39 -7.65 21.52 -5.87
N TYR A 40 -7.02 20.36 -5.76
CA TYR A 40 -5.63 20.26 -5.28
C TYR A 40 -4.62 19.73 -6.31
N PHE A 41 -5.03 18.91 -7.27
CA PHE A 41 -4.11 18.12 -8.09
C PHE A 41 -4.31 18.21 -9.60
N TYR A 42 -5.33 18.92 -10.09
CA TYR A 42 -5.68 18.92 -11.53
C TYR A 42 -4.50 19.31 -12.46
N ASN A 43 -3.56 20.13 -11.96
CA ASN A 43 -2.40 20.58 -12.73
C ASN A 43 -1.22 19.60 -12.73
N VAL A 44 -1.10 18.73 -11.73
CA VAL A 44 0.10 17.93 -11.49
C VAL A 44 -0.12 16.43 -11.63
N ALA A 45 -1.36 16.00 -11.69
CA ALA A 45 -1.73 14.59 -11.77
C ALA A 45 -2.97 14.38 -12.66
N THR A 46 -3.30 13.12 -12.93
CA THR A 46 -4.54 12.71 -13.61
C THR A 46 -5.43 11.93 -12.64
N LEU A 47 -6.73 11.90 -12.89
CA LEU A 47 -7.69 11.13 -12.11
C LEU A 47 -8.48 10.19 -13.02
N THR A 48 -8.37 8.90 -12.76
CA THR A 48 -9.27 7.89 -13.29
C THR A 48 -10.40 7.66 -12.28
N HIS A 49 -11.56 8.21 -12.57
CA HIS A 49 -12.70 8.22 -11.65
C HIS A 49 -13.79 7.25 -12.09
N GLY A 50 -14.44 6.61 -11.13
CA GLY A 50 -15.55 5.71 -11.38
C GLY A 50 -15.12 4.29 -11.75
N VAL A 51 -13.91 3.89 -11.38
CA VAL A 51 -13.43 2.53 -11.59
C VAL A 51 -14.24 1.56 -10.73
N PRO A 52 -14.92 0.55 -11.31
CA PRO A 52 -15.66 -0.44 -10.54
C PRO A 52 -14.72 -1.38 -9.81
N ILE A 53 -15.10 -1.81 -8.61
CA ILE A 53 -14.34 -2.74 -7.76
C ILE A 53 -14.09 -4.08 -8.48
N ALA A 54 -15.05 -4.55 -9.29
CA ALA A 54 -14.97 -5.81 -10.04
C ALA A 54 -14.39 -5.62 -11.46
N CYS A 55 -13.16 -5.19 -11.57
CA CYS A 55 -12.55 -4.80 -12.85
C CYS A 55 -12.29 -5.93 -13.84
N LYS A 56 -12.14 -7.17 -13.41
CA LYS A 56 -11.99 -8.32 -14.32
C LYS A 56 -13.14 -8.45 -15.32
N LYS A 57 -14.37 -8.20 -14.86
CA LYS A 57 -15.58 -8.27 -15.69
C LYS A 57 -15.55 -7.27 -16.85
N TYR A 58 -14.93 -6.13 -16.68
CA TYR A 58 -14.94 -5.03 -17.66
C TYR A 58 -13.59 -4.85 -18.38
N LYS A 59 -12.64 -5.78 -18.18
CA LYS A 59 -11.29 -5.72 -18.78
C LYS A 59 -10.59 -4.36 -18.56
N LEU A 60 -10.86 -3.69 -17.45
CA LEU A 60 -10.31 -2.38 -17.15
C LEU A 60 -8.84 -2.49 -16.75
N LYS A 61 -8.01 -1.62 -17.29
CA LYS A 61 -6.57 -1.55 -17.02
C LYS A 61 -6.25 -1.05 -15.60
N HIS A 62 -7.16 -0.28 -15.00
CA HIS A 62 -7.00 0.32 -13.67
C HIS A 62 -8.06 -0.18 -12.71
N ASN A 63 -7.68 -0.43 -11.48
CA ASN A 63 -8.59 -0.84 -10.41
C ASN A 63 -8.03 -0.47 -9.03
N ASN A 64 -8.87 -0.48 -8.02
CA ASN A 64 -8.50 -0.23 -6.62
C ASN A 64 -8.42 -1.51 -5.77
N ASN A 65 -8.33 -2.68 -6.40
CA ASN A 65 -8.24 -3.97 -5.69
C ASN A 65 -7.03 -4.05 -4.74
N CYS A 66 -5.93 -3.35 -5.05
CA CYS A 66 -4.76 -3.31 -4.18
C CYS A 66 -5.10 -2.60 -2.86
N ILE A 67 -5.78 -1.45 -2.93
CA ILE A 67 -6.21 -0.67 -1.76
C ILE A 67 -7.25 -1.45 -0.95
N GLU A 68 -8.20 -2.12 -1.62
CA GLU A 68 -9.21 -2.94 -0.94
C GLU A 68 -8.58 -4.11 -0.18
N ARG A 69 -7.55 -4.75 -0.74
CA ARG A 69 -6.79 -5.79 -0.03
C ARG A 69 -6.01 -5.25 1.15
N ASP A 70 -5.41 -4.10 1.01
CA ASP A 70 -4.73 -3.41 2.10
C ASP A 70 -5.69 -3.05 3.24
N HIS A 71 -6.88 -2.53 2.91
CA HIS A 71 -7.93 -2.29 3.90
C HIS A 71 -8.40 -3.57 4.59
N GLN A 72 -8.50 -4.69 3.88
CA GLN A 72 -8.86 -5.98 4.49
C GLN A 72 -7.77 -6.47 5.45
N TYR A 73 -6.51 -6.30 5.08
CA TYR A 73 -5.37 -6.64 5.93
C TYR A 73 -5.34 -5.77 7.20
N SER A 74 -5.47 -4.47 7.05
CA SER A 74 -5.53 -3.52 8.17
C SER A 74 -6.67 -3.84 9.14
N ARG A 75 -7.85 -4.17 8.64
CA ARG A 75 -8.99 -4.61 9.48
C ARG A 75 -8.71 -5.91 10.23
N LYS A 76 -7.99 -6.87 9.64
CA LYS A 76 -7.60 -8.10 10.34
C LYS A 76 -6.66 -7.79 11.51
N LEU A 77 -5.68 -6.90 11.32
CA LEU A 77 -4.78 -6.46 12.38
C LEU A 77 -5.55 -5.76 13.50
N GLU A 78 -6.42 -4.82 13.17
CA GLU A 78 -7.24 -4.09 14.12
C GLU A 78 -8.13 -5.03 14.94
N ASN A 79 -8.79 -5.98 14.31
CA ASN A 79 -9.63 -6.97 14.97
C ASN A 79 -8.83 -7.89 15.90
N SER A 80 -7.56 -8.20 15.57
CA SER A 80 -6.72 -9.06 16.42
C SER A 80 -6.39 -8.45 17.77
N VAL A 81 -6.37 -7.13 17.88
CA VAL A 81 -6.07 -6.39 19.12
C VAL A 81 -7.30 -5.76 19.79
N ARG A 82 -8.50 -6.08 19.30
CA ARG A 82 -9.77 -5.53 19.81
C ARG A 82 -9.82 -3.99 19.83
N GLY A 83 -9.24 -3.37 18.80
CA GLY A 83 -9.16 -1.93 18.64
C GLY A 83 -7.90 -1.30 19.25
N HIS A 84 -7.62 -0.08 18.84
CA HIS A 84 -6.42 0.65 19.26
C HIS A 84 -6.73 1.50 20.50
N LYS A 85 -5.92 1.37 21.56
CA LYS A 85 -6.04 2.16 22.78
C LYS A 85 -5.25 3.46 22.75
N SER A 86 -4.28 3.58 21.82
CA SER A 86 -3.47 4.79 21.65
C SER A 86 -2.98 4.91 20.21
N PHE A 87 -2.63 6.14 19.80
CA PHE A 87 -2.06 6.40 18.48
C PHE A 87 -0.71 5.70 18.30
N GLN A 88 0.15 5.71 19.32
CA GLN A 88 1.44 5.02 19.27
C GLN A 88 1.27 3.51 19.13
N GLY A 89 0.33 2.92 19.87
CA GLY A 89 0.03 1.48 19.76
C GLY A 89 -0.51 1.11 18.37
N ALA A 90 -1.36 1.94 17.78
CA ALA A 90 -1.84 1.77 16.42
C ALA A 90 -0.68 1.82 15.42
N THR A 91 0.19 2.83 15.51
CA THR A 91 1.34 3.00 14.63
C THR A 91 2.30 1.81 14.74
N ALA A 92 2.62 1.38 15.95
CA ALA A 92 3.49 0.22 16.16
C ALA A 92 2.91 -1.07 15.57
N LEU A 93 1.59 -1.30 15.73
CA LEU A 93 0.93 -2.48 15.17
C LEU A 93 0.93 -2.47 13.64
N PHE A 94 0.63 -1.34 13.02
CA PHE A 94 0.65 -1.25 11.57
C PHE A 94 2.07 -1.39 11.00
N ASN A 95 3.07 -0.77 11.61
CA ASN A 95 4.46 -0.97 11.21
C ASN A 95 4.90 -2.42 11.33
N LEU A 96 4.54 -3.11 12.42
CA LEU A 96 4.81 -4.53 12.59
C LEU A 96 4.06 -5.37 11.53
N GLY A 97 2.82 -5.02 11.24
CA GLY A 97 2.01 -5.64 10.21
C GLY A 97 2.64 -5.51 8.83
N ASP A 98 3.12 -4.32 8.48
CA ASP A 98 3.80 -4.07 7.21
C ASP A 98 5.09 -4.89 7.09
N VAL A 99 5.88 -4.97 8.14
CA VAL A 99 7.09 -5.82 8.20
C VAL A 99 6.72 -7.29 8.01
N TYR A 100 5.73 -7.78 8.75
CA TYR A 100 5.28 -9.17 8.65
C TYR A 100 4.77 -9.48 7.23
N TYR A 101 3.92 -8.64 6.67
CA TYR A 101 3.38 -8.78 5.33
C TYR A 101 4.47 -8.82 4.26
N ASN A 102 5.44 -7.91 4.34
CA ASN A 102 6.46 -7.80 3.32
C ASN A 102 7.51 -8.90 3.37
N PHE A 103 7.88 -9.38 4.55
CA PHE A 103 9.04 -10.26 4.71
C PHE A 103 8.69 -11.69 5.14
N ILE A 104 7.52 -11.92 5.73
CA ILE A 104 7.18 -13.22 6.32
C ILE A 104 5.96 -13.86 5.65
N ASP A 105 4.91 -13.07 5.40
CA ASP A 105 3.65 -13.57 4.83
C ASP A 105 3.83 -13.94 3.35
N LYS A 106 3.95 -15.23 3.11
CA LYS A 106 4.08 -15.75 1.75
C LYS A 106 2.71 -15.79 1.08
N GLN A 107 2.65 -15.26 -0.12
CA GLN A 107 1.45 -15.21 -0.93
C GLN A 107 1.69 -15.89 -2.27
N LYS A 108 0.64 -16.44 -2.87
CA LYS A 108 0.68 -16.99 -4.22
C LYS A 108 -0.18 -16.15 -5.15
N LEU A 109 0.43 -15.52 -6.12
CA LEU A 109 -0.30 -14.83 -7.19
C LEU A 109 -0.78 -15.84 -8.24
N MET A 110 -1.83 -15.47 -8.98
CA MET A 110 -2.47 -16.36 -9.98
C MET A 110 -1.51 -16.90 -11.05
N HIS A 111 -0.40 -16.18 -11.31
CA HIS A 111 0.59 -16.54 -12.33
C HIS A 111 1.85 -17.20 -11.75
N GLU A 112 1.94 -17.32 -10.42
CA GLU A 112 3.10 -17.88 -9.75
C GLU A 112 2.90 -19.37 -9.43
N LYS A 113 3.97 -20.16 -9.61
CA LYS A 113 3.99 -21.57 -9.20
C LYS A 113 4.31 -21.72 -7.72
N THR A 114 5.04 -20.77 -7.14
CA THR A 114 5.59 -20.82 -5.77
C THR A 114 5.03 -19.73 -4.89
N TRP A 115 4.99 -20.01 -3.58
CA TRP A 115 4.64 -19.01 -2.57
C TRP A 115 5.84 -18.11 -2.32
N ARG A 116 5.64 -16.80 -2.38
CA ARG A 116 6.69 -15.78 -2.16
C ARG A 116 6.16 -14.61 -1.34
N THR A 117 7.06 -14.01 -0.56
CA THR A 117 6.76 -12.73 0.09
C THR A 117 6.85 -11.57 -0.91
N PRO A 118 6.23 -10.41 -0.64
CA PRO A 118 6.44 -9.20 -1.47
C PRO A 118 7.91 -8.80 -1.62
N ALA A 119 8.71 -8.90 -0.55
CA ALA A 119 10.15 -8.64 -0.59
C ALA A 119 10.89 -9.55 -1.58
N GLN A 120 10.60 -10.86 -1.55
CA GLN A 120 11.18 -11.82 -2.49
C GLN A 120 10.78 -11.53 -3.95
N ARG A 121 9.57 -11.01 -4.20
CA ARG A 121 9.15 -10.57 -5.53
C ARG A 121 9.90 -9.32 -6.00
N ALA A 122 10.27 -8.47 -5.07
CA ALA A 122 11.11 -7.30 -5.32
C ALA A 122 12.61 -7.64 -5.38
N SER A 123 12.97 -8.92 -5.43
CA SER A 123 14.35 -9.43 -5.44
C SER A 123 15.12 -9.12 -4.15
N ILE A 124 14.44 -8.84 -3.06
CA ILE A 124 15.02 -8.70 -1.72
C ILE A 124 14.95 -10.07 -1.04
N ASN A 125 16.06 -10.77 -0.99
CA ASN A 125 16.13 -12.11 -0.41
C ASN A 125 16.91 -12.07 0.91
N ILE A 126 16.18 -12.24 2.02
CA ILE A 126 16.75 -12.38 3.36
C ILE A 126 16.49 -13.79 3.82
N ASN A 127 17.54 -14.50 4.26
CA ASN A 127 17.38 -15.83 4.81
C ASN A 127 16.93 -15.76 6.27
N LEU A 128 15.64 -15.95 6.49
CA LEU A 128 15.03 -15.92 7.83
C LEU A 128 14.92 -17.33 8.47
N GLY A 129 15.37 -18.38 7.77
CA GLY A 129 15.15 -19.75 8.20
C GLY A 129 13.67 -20.17 8.14
N GLU A 130 13.38 -21.35 8.67
CA GLU A 130 12.02 -21.91 8.68
C GLU A 130 11.22 -21.56 9.95
N ARG A 131 11.89 -21.34 11.06
CA ARG A 131 11.27 -21.06 12.37
C ARG A 131 11.68 -19.69 12.88
N TYR A 132 10.80 -19.08 13.68
CA TYR A 132 11.07 -17.80 14.36
C TYR A 132 11.46 -16.65 13.41
N GLN A 133 10.90 -16.63 12.22
CA GLN A 133 11.29 -15.70 11.13
C GLN A 133 11.26 -14.24 11.57
N LEU A 134 10.26 -13.82 12.35
CA LEU A 134 10.17 -12.45 12.87
C LEU A 134 11.34 -12.11 13.83
N LEU A 135 11.67 -13.02 14.72
CA LEU A 135 12.80 -12.84 15.64
C LEU A 135 14.14 -12.80 14.89
N ASN A 136 14.30 -13.65 13.88
CA ASN A 136 15.48 -13.65 13.04
C ASN A 136 15.60 -12.34 12.23
N LEU A 137 14.51 -11.81 11.72
CA LEU A 137 14.49 -10.52 11.04
C LEU A 137 14.90 -9.37 11.99
N ILE A 138 14.39 -9.36 13.22
CA ILE A 138 14.76 -8.39 14.26
C ILE A 138 16.26 -8.49 14.58
N LYS A 139 16.80 -9.71 14.73
CA LYS A 139 18.23 -9.90 14.98
C LYS A 139 19.11 -9.38 13.85
N ILE A 140 18.74 -9.62 12.60
CA ILE A 140 19.46 -9.09 11.44
C ILE A 140 19.44 -7.56 11.46
N ALA A 141 18.26 -6.95 11.62
CA ALA A 141 18.10 -5.51 11.66
C ALA A 141 18.84 -4.84 12.83
N SER A 142 19.06 -5.54 13.95
CA SER A 142 19.81 -5.01 15.10
C SER A 142 21.33 -5.24 15.00
N ALA A 143 21.79 -6.11 14.10
CA ALA A 143 23.22 -6.37 13.91
C ALA A 143 23.89 -5.32 13.00
N ASP A 144 23.09 -4.58 12.21
CA ASP A 144 23.57 -3.54 11.28
C ASP A 144 23.62 -2.14 11.91
N ASN A 145 23.31 -2.02 13.21
CA ASN A 145 23.43 -0.80 14.00
C ASN A 145 24.59 -0.89 15.00
#